data_b09463f758eaf5ccd76b6bf5c0ba180c
#
_entry.id   b09463f758eaf5ccd76b6bf5c0ba180c
#
_cell.length_a   1.000
_cell.length_b   1.000
_cell.length_c   1.000
_cell.angle_alpha   90.00
_cell.angle_beta   90.00
_cell.angle_gamma   90.00
#
_symmetry.space_group_name_H-M   'P 1'
#
loop_
_entity.id
_entity.type
_entity.pdbx_description
1 polymer ?
#
loop_
_entity_poly.entity_id
_entity_poly.type
_entity_poly.pdbx_seq_one_letter_code
_entity_poly.pdbx_strand_id
1 'polypeptide(L)'
;MPGQLQLSFVTFKKDAFIVVEGKNNVERFFIINQGKVRISKEVQVVAEEGGNILGPGDFFGVVSSMSSHSHIETARAVTDVVLISVHREQYSELIQKNTPVAMKVILQFSRRLRYLDEALSRLTLKSSALPDISHLFNVAEYYARQSQYKQAFYAYAKYLEHCPSGANAGAARERMMKIAPYVTDVKTSFGPEEFNRMYRKDTMLFAEEEPGDELFVIQKGAVKIVKIVDNKEVLLAVLKAGDIFGEMALLEAKPRVASAIAYEDCQVLAVNRANFQRMIATQSQLIAKLTTLLADRIWFIYKQLANTLITDPAGRLYDILCIQLEKNRIPFNSTASFTFDFGPKELANMVGLPQAEVNSALRKMIEKKKIQIVNNKVHAPMVIEIIKQTESQRKMQKIEEARKEYRAQTIIGL
;
A
#
# COMPACT_ATOMS: atom_id res chain seq x y z
N MET A 1 18.90 14.67 -26.30
CA MET A 1 19.42 15.63 -25.31
C MET A 1 18.48 15.61 -24.13
N PRO A 2 18.93 15.48 -22.88
CA PRO A 2 18.04 15.64 -21.74
C PRO A 2 17.52 17.07 -21.75
N GLY A 3 16.20 17.25 -21.82
CA GLY A 3 15.56 18.55 -21.86
C GLY A 3 15.91 19.35 -20.61
N GLN A 4 16.19 20.61 -20.78
CA GLN A 4 16.41 21.54 -19.66
C GLN A 4 15.16 21.52 -18.76
N LEU A 5 15.34 21.32 -17.44
CA LEU A 5 14.27 21.39 -16.45
C LEU A 5 13.56 22.76 -16.56
N GLN A 6 12.42 22.77 -17.21
CA GLN A 6 11.59 23.97 -17.37
C GLN A 6 10.51 23.96 -16.27
N LEU A 7 10.85 24.53 -15.12
CA LEU A 7 9.88 24.78 -14.08
C LEU A 7 8.99 25.95 -14.52
N SER A 8 7.68 25.74 -14.58
CA SER A 8 6.72 26.79 -14.89
C SER A 8 6.08 27.30 -13.59
N PHE A 9 6.05 28.62 -13.44
CA PHE A 9 5.29 29.26 -12.36
C PHE A 9 3.85 29.47 -12.83
N VAL A 10 2.90 29.05 -11.98
CA VAL A 10 1.47 29.27 -12.19
C VAL A 10 0.88 29.95 -10.97
N THR A 11 -0.06 30.87 -11.21
CA THR A 11 -0.72 31.63 -10.16
C THR A 11 -2.20 31.30 -10.07
N PHE A 12 -2.72 31.21 -8.85
CA PHE A 12 -4.15 31.05 -8.62
C PHE A 12 -4.60 32.07 -7.59
N LYS A 13 -5.78 32.62 -7.80
CA LYS A 13 -6.42 33.51 -6.86
C LYS A 13 -6.96 32.75 -5.66
N LYS A 14 -7.10 33.45 -4.54
CA LYS A 14 -7.79 32.93 -3.36
C LYS A 14 -9.10 32.24 -3.77
N ASP A 15 -9.41 31.12 -3.12
CA ASP A 15 -10.59 30.28 -3.32
C ASP A 15 -10.63 29.47 -4.62
N ALA A 16 -9.64 29.61 -5.54
CA ALA A 16 -9.57 28.79 -6.74
C ALA A 16 -9.29 27.32 -6.41
N PHE A 17 -9.92 26.40 -7.14
CA PHE A 17 -9.60 24.97 -7.16
C PHE A 17 -8.41 24.75 -8.09
N ILE A 18 -7.36 24.12 -7.57
CA ILE A 18 -6.12 23.83 -8.31
C ILE A 18 -6.15 22.37 -8.79
N VAL A 19 -6.54 21.48 -7.89
CA VAL A 19 -6.72 20.06 -8.12
C VAL A 19 -8.07 19.65 -7.56
N VAL A 20 -8.78 18.74 -8.24
CA VAL A 20 -10.10 18.25 -7.79
C VAL A 20 -10.06 16.73 -7.73
N GLU A 21 -10.46 16.18 -6.59
CA GLU A 21 -10.55 14.74 -6.35
C GLU A 21 -11.39 14.04 -7.43
N GLY A 22 -10.94 12.85 -7.87
CA GLY A 22 -11.58 12.07 -8.92
C GLY A 22 -11.29 12.51 -10.37
N LYS A 23 -10.63 13.66 -10.59
CA LYS A 23 -10.22 14.10 -11.95
C LYS A 23 -8.93 13.43 -12.39
N ASN A 24 -8.79 13.24 -13.73
CA ASN A 24 -7.68 12.51 -14.36
C ASN A 24 -6.60 13.43 -14.99
N ASN A 25 -6.61 14.73 -14.71
CA ASN A 25 -5.59 15.66 -15.15
C ASN A 25 -4.32 15.58 -14.30
N VAL A 26 -3.69 14.42 -14.29
CA VAL A 26 -2.65 14.01 -13.34
C VAL A 26 -1.21 14.10 -13.86
N GLU A 27 -0.98 14.77 -14.99
CA GLU A 27 0.35 14.88 -15.58
C GLU A 27 1.32 15.73 -14.76
N ARG A 28 0.78 16.57 -13.88
CA ARG A 28 1.53 17.54 -13.10
C ARG A 28 1.24 17.44 -11.61
N PHE A 29 2.25 17.80 -10.84
CA PHE A 29 2.12 18.09 -9.42
C PHE A 29 2.66 19.49 -9.13
N PHE A 30 2.46 19.98 -7.92
CA PHE A 30 2.73 21.36 -7.57
C PHE A 30 3.55 21.47 -6.29
N ILE A 31 4.52 22.40 -6.29
CA ILE A 31 5.26 22.83 -5.12
C ILE A 31 4.84 24.26 -4.81
N ILE A 32 4.50 24.55 -3.56
CA ILE A 32 4.07 25.89 -3.14
C ILE A 32 5.30 26.79 -3.04
N ASN A 33 5.34 27.83 -3.86
CA ASN A 33 6.37 28.88 -3.77
C ASN A 33 5.93 30.01 -2.82
N GLN A 34 4.66 30.44 -2.93
CA GLN A 34 4.07 31.45 -2.07
C GLN A 34 2.60 31.17 -1.80
N GLY A 35 2.12 31.61 -0.63
CA GLY A 35 0.73 31.47 -0.22
C GLY A 35 0.42 30.18 0.52
N LYS A 36 -0.88 29.89 0.66
CA LYS A 36 -1.38 28.71 1.41
C LYS A 36 -2.43 27.97 0.60
N VAL A 37 -2.37 26.63 0.65
CA VAL A 37 -3.30 25.73 -0.04
C VAL A 37 -3.96 24.81 0.99
N ARG A 38 -5.28 24.66 0.92
CA ARG A 38 -6.01 23.68 1.74
C ARG A 38 -6.18 22.40 0.92
N ILE A 39 -5.82 21.29 1.55
CA ILE A 39 -6.10 19.95 1.04
C ILE A 39 -7.36 19.43 1.72
N SER A 40 -8.28 18.89 0.94
CA SER A 40 -9.48 18.21 1.42
C SER A 40 -9.71 16.92 0.63
N LYS A 41 -10.45 16.00 1.23
CA LYS A 41 -10.85 14.73 0.62
C LYS A 41 -12.34 14.56 0.77
N GLU A 42 -13.00 14.01 -0.24
CA GLU A 42 -14.44 13.73 -0.20
C GLU A 42 -14.77 12.75 0.94
N VAL A 43 -13.88 11.79 1.13
CA VAL A 43 -13.98 10.79 2.20
C VAL A 43 -12.79 10.94 3.15
N GLN A 44 -13.05 11.42 4.35
CA GLN A 44 -12.04 11.52 5.40
C GLN A 44 -11.96 10.18 6.15
N VAL A 45 -11.18 9.26 5.61
CA VAL A 45 -11.08 7.88 6.15
C VAL A 45 -10.29 7.83 7.45
N VAL A 46 -9.31 8.72 7.61
CA VAL A 46 -8.42 8.79 8.77
C VAL A 46 -7.99 10.24 8.99
N ALA A 47 -7.86 10.67 10.25
CA ALA A 47 -7.28 11.98 10.57
C ALA A 47 -5.79 11.97 10.21
N GLU A 48 -5.38 12.75 9.21
CA GLU A 48 -3.96 12.85 8.82
C GLU A 48 -3.22 13.78 9.80
N GLU A 49 -2.05 13.35 10.27
CA GLU A 49 -1.14 14.21 11.02
C GLU A 49 -0.62 15.34 10.14
N GLY A 50 -0.67 16.58 10.62
CA GLY A 50 -0.02 17.72 9.96
C GLY A 50 -0.91 18.86 9.50
N GLY A 51 -2.23 18.76 9.66
CA GLY A 51 -3.19 19.81 9.28
C GLY A 51 -3.48 19.85 7.77
N ASN A 52 -4.64 20.41 7.42
CA ASN A 52 -5.12 20.45 6.03
C ASN A 52 -4.60 21.67 5.24
N ILE A 53 -3.70 22.49 5.79
CA ILE A 53 -3.18 23.69 5.15
C ILE A 53 -1.69 23.55 4.91
N LEU A 54 -1.31 23.59 3.64
CA LEU A 54 0.06 23.53 3.16
C LEU A 54 0.58 24.95 2.90
N GLY A 55 1.89 25.16 3.09
CA GLY A 55 2.61 26.41 2.91
C GLY A 55 3.82 26.31 1.98
N PRO A 56 4.63 27.40 1.87
CA PRO A 56 5.81 27.42 1.00
C PRO A 56 6.78 26.26 1.28
N GLY A 57 7.24 25.60 0.22
CA GLY A 57 8.10 24.41 0.27
C GLY A 57 7.36 23.08 0.44
N ASP A 58 6.04 23.09 0.67
CA ASP A 58 5.21 21.89 0.63
C ASP A 58 4.76 21.59 -0.80
N PHE A 59 4.29 20.35 -1.01
CA PHE A 59 3.86 19.88 -2.33
C PHE A 59 2.55 19.09 -2.24
N PHE A 60 1.79 19.05 -3.34
CA PHE A 60 0.54 18.30 -3.46
C PHE A 60 0.33 17.77 -4.88
N GLY A 61 -0.57 16.79 -5.03
CA GLY A 61 -0.84 16.13 -6.31
C GLY A 61 0.23 15.12 -6.73
N VAL A 62 1.32 14.93 -5.97
CA VAL A 62 2.44 14.04 -6.33
C VAL A 62 1.99 12.59 -6.38
N VAL A 63 1.15 12.13 -5.46
CA VAL A 63 0.64 10.73 -5.44
C VAL A 63 -0.04 10.43 -6.77
N SER A 64 -1.01 11.22 -7.18
CA SER A 64 -1.78 11.00 -8.41
C SER A 64 -0.94 11.19 -9.67
N SER A 65 -0.03 12.17 -9.66
CA SER A 65 0.86 12.43 -10.78
C SER A 65 1.83 11.27 -11.01
N MET A 66 2.49 10.78 -9.98
CA MET A 66 3.47 9.70 -10.09
C MET A 66 2.80 8.34 -10.36
N SER A 67 1.66 8.07 -9.74
CA SER A 67 0.90 6.82 -9.98
C SER A 67 0.11 6.83 -11.29
N SER A 68 -0.10 8.00 -11.91
CA SER A 68 -0.97 8.16 -13.09
C SER A 68 -2.42 7.72 -12.86
N HIS A 69 -2.89 7.80 -11.62
CA HIS A 69 -4.27 7.55 -11.22
C HIS A 69 -5.00 8.85 -10.90
N SER A 70 -6.34 8.81 -10.89
CA SER A 70 -7.18 9.97 -10.54
C SER A 70 -6.75 10.62 -9.22
N HIS A 71 -6.97 11.94 -9.11
CA HIS A 71 -6.66 12.67 -7.88
C HIS A 71 -7.41 12.08 -6.68
N ILE A 72 -6.70 11.85 -5.57
CA ILE A 72 -7.26 11.36 -4.28
C ILE A 72 -7.49 12.50 -3.29
N GLU A 73 -7.32 13.74 -3.73
CA GLU A 73 -7.45 14.93 -2.88
C GLU A 73 -7.86 16.13 -3.73
N THR A 74 -8.55 17.08 -3.09
CA THR A 74 -8.86 18.39 -3.66
C THR A 74 -7.96 19.44 -3.05
N ALA A 75 -7.28 20.25 -3.86
CA ALA A 75 -6.45 21.35 -3.44
C ALA A 75 -7.11 22.68 -3.79
N ARG A 76 -7.35 23.55 -2.78
CA ARG A 76 -7.96 24.88 -2.94
C ARG A 76 -7.05 25.95 -2.35
N ALA A 77 -6.87 27.03 -3.08
CA ALA A 77 -6.09 28.19 -2.63
C ALA A 77 -6.78 28.89 -1.43
N VAL A 78 -6.07 29.05 -0.32
CA VAL A 78 -6.57 29.77 0.88
C VAL A 78 -6.23 31.26 0.78
N THR A 79 -5.12 31.57 0.11
CA THR A 79 -4.66 32.93 -0.24
C THR A 79 -4.40 32.95 -1.73
N ASP A 80 -4.03 34.11 -2.31
CA ASP A 80 -3.37 34.11 -3.62
C ASP A 80 -2.10 33.26 -3.50
N VAL A 81 -1.85 32.38 -4.49
CA VAL A 81 -0.73 31.43 -4.46
C VAL A 81 0.09 31.51 -5.74
N VAL A 82 1.39 31.31 -5.58
CA VAL A 82 2.34 31.08 -6.66
C VAL A 82 2.86 29.66 -6.51
N LEU A 83 2.68 28.82 -7.51
CA LEU A 83 3.06 27.41 -7.50
C LEU A 83 4.11 27.14 -8.57
N ILE A 84 5.04 26.28 -8.27
CA ILE A 84 5.92 25.64 -9.25
C ILE A 84 5.19 24.41 -9.77
N SER A 85 4.83 24.40 -11.04
CA SER A 85 4.19 23.28 -11.72
C SER A 85 5.27 22.37 -12.32
N VAL A 86 5.27 21.11 -11.93
CA VAL A 86 6.24 20.10 -12.35
C VAL A 86 5.52 18.99 -13.12
N HIS A 87 5.96 18.74 -14.35
CA HIS A 87 5.47 17.58 -15.11
C HIS A 87 6.11 16.29 -14.59
N ARG A 88 5.34 15.19 -14.47
CA ARG A 88 5.85 13.93 -13.91
C ARG A 88 7.11 13.41 -14.61
N GLU A 89 7.24 13.62 -15.92
CA GLU A 89 8.42 13.20 -16.69
C GLU A 89 9.69 13.98 -16.29
N GLN A 90 9.53 15.19 -15.74
CA GLN A 90 10.63 16.01 -15.24
C GLN A 90 11.05 15.65 -13.82
N TYR A 91 10.32 14.72 -13.15
CA TYR A 91 10.60 14.37 -11.76
C TYR A 91 12.02 13.82 -11.59
N SER A 92 12.47 12.92 -12.46
CA SER A 92 13.83 12.37 -12.37
C SER A 92 14.91 13.45 -12.46
N GLU A 93 14.71 14.46 -13.31
CA GLU A 93 15.63 15.60 -13.45
C GLU A 93 15.57 16.54 -12.23
N LEU A 94 14.35 16.78 -11.71
CA LEU A 94 14.15 17.58 -10.50
C LEU A 94 14.90 16.98 -9.31
N ILE A 95 14.78 15.68 -9.06
CA ILE A 95 15.44 15.02 -7.94
C ILE A 95 16.95 14.89 -8.13
N GLN A 96 17.43 14.77 -9.36
CA GLN A 96 18.86 14.77 -9.66
C GLN A 96 19.50 16.12 -9.30
N LYS A 97 18.81 17.22 -9.58
CA LYS A 97 19.26 18.58 -9.25
C LYS A 97 18.99 18.96 -7.79
N ASN A 98 18.07 18.28 -7.12
CA ASN A 98 17.64 18.62 -5.77
C ASN A 98 17.35 17.36 -4.92
N THR A 99 18.41 16.67 -4.51
CA THR A 99 18.34 15.47 -3.68
C THR A 99 17.53 15.65 -2.37
N PRO A 100 17.61 16.81 -1.65
CA PRO A 100 16.77 17.02 -0.48
C PRO A 100 15.26 16.96 -0.75
N VAL A 101 14.81 17.46 -1.90
CA VAL A 101 13.39 17.36 -2.30
C VAL A 101 13.00 15.88 -2.50
N ALA A 102 13.84 15.09 -3.17
CA ALA A 102 13.60 13.66 -3.35
C ALA A 102 13.42 12.96 -2.01
N MET A 103 14.33 13.20 -1.05
CA MET A 103 14.24 12.62 0.29
C MET A 103 12.98 13.05 1.03
N LYS A 104 12.59 14.33 0.96
CA LYS A 104 11.36 14.84 1.57
C LYS A 104 10.14 14.10 1.04
N VAL A 105 10.04 13.92 -0.29
CA VAL A 105 8.92 13.22 -0.94
C VAL A 105 8.86 11.76 -0.50
N ILE A 106 9.97 11.03 -0.60
CA ILE A 106 10.04 9.61 -0.27
C ILE A 106 9.71 9.35 1.21
N LEU A 107 10.28 10.15 2.13
CA LEU A 107 10.01 10.03 3.57
C LEU A 107 8.55 10.34 3.90
N GLN A 108 7.97 11.36 3.27
CA GLN A 108 6.56 11.70 3.46
C GLN A 108 5.65 10.58 2.93
N PHE A 109 6.00 9.99 1.78
CA PHE A 109 5.25 8.86 1.22
C PHE A 109 5.36 7.61 2.08
N SER A 110 6.55 7.31 2.60
CA SER A 110 6.74 6.17 3.50
C SER A 110 5.89 6.29 4.77
N ARG A 111 5.94 7.46 5.44
CA ARG A 111 5.13 7.73 6.64
C ARG A 111 3.63 7.63 6.36
N ARG A 112 3.18 8.25 5.25
CA ARG A 112 1.78 8.19 4.83
C ARG A 112 1.33 6.77 4.55
N LEU A 113 2.17 5.99 3.85
CA LEU A 113 1.89 4.60 3.52
C LEU A 113 1.74 3.75 4.79
N ARG A 114 2.69 3.84 5.73
CA ARG A 114 2.61 3.14 7.01
C ARG A 114 1.33 3.46 7.76
N TYR A 115 1.00 4.72 7.88
CA TYR A 115 -0.20 5.18 8.55
C TYR A 115 -1.49 4.63 7.91
N LEU A 116 -1.56 4.62 6.59
CA LEU A 116 -2.69 4.06 5.84
C LEU A 116 -2.75 2.54 5.95
N ASP A 117 -1.62 1.84 5.90
CA ASP A 117 -1.51 0.38 6.10
C ASP A 117 -2.00 -0.04 7.50
N GLU A 118 -1.58 0.68 8.54
CA GLU A 118 -2.03 0.45 9.91
C GLU A 118 -3.53 0.70 10.06
N ALA A 119 -4.05 1.76 9.45
CA ALA A 119 -5.49 2.07 9.46
C ALA A 119 -6.28 0.98 8.73
N LEU A 120 -5.85 0.55 7.55
CA LEU A 120 -6.48 -0.51 6.79
C LEU A 120 -6.46 -1.83 7.57
N SER A 121 -5.33 -2.19 8.16
CA SER A 121 -5.19 -3.41 8.97
C SER A 121 -6.14 -3.40 10.17
N ARG A 122 -6.29 -2.26 10.86
CA ARG A 122 -7.26 -2.12 11.97
C ARG A 122 -8.70 -2.32 11.53
N LEU A 123 -9.07 -1.76 10.38
CA LEU A 123 -10.46 -1.80 9.89
C LEU A 123 -10.82 -3.13 9.23
N THR A 124 -9.90 -3.74 8.49
CA THR A 124 -10.19 -4.97 7.72
C THR A 124 -9.82 -6.24 8.47
N LEU A 125 -8.74 -6.20 9.25
CA LEU A 125 -8.20 -7.37 9.96
C LEU A 125 -8.48 -7.34 11.46
N LYS A 126 -9.11 -6.26 11.98
CA LYS A 126 -9.39 -6.04 13.41
C LYS A 126 -8.14 -6.17 14.29
N SER A 127 -6.95 -5.96 13.74
CA SER A 127 -5.69 -6.02 14.46
C SER A 127 -5.49 -4.74 15.24
N SER A 128 -5.44 -4.86 16.58
CA SER A 128 -5.23 -3.74 17.50
C SER A 128 -3.88 -3.78 18.21
N ALA A 129 -3.01 -4.74 17.85
CA ALA A 129 -1.73 -4.90 18.50
C ALA A 129 -0.81 -3.71 18.21
N LEU A 130 -0.26 -3.12 19.26
CA LEU A 130 0.85 -2.17 19.13
C LEU A 130 2.11 -2.92 18.65
N PRO A 131 2.99 -2.28 17.87
CA PRO A 131 4.26 -2.87 17.47
C PRO A 131 5.04 -3.34 18.69
N ASP A 132 5.35 -4.64 18.74
CA ASP A 132 6.10 -5.25 19.82
C ASP A 132 7.00 -6.34 19.24
N ILE A 133 8.30 -6.22 19.46
CA ILE A 133 9.30 -7.19 19.00
C ILE A 133 9.08 -8.58 19.60
N SER A 134 8.41 -8.70 20.75
CA SER A 134 8.01 -9.99 21.32
C SER A 134 7.03 -10.76 20.42
N HIS A 135 6.36 -10.07 19.48
CA HIS A 135 5.48 -10.67 18.48
C HIS A 135 6.22 -11.64 17.55
N LEU A 136 7.53 -11.46 17.33
CA LEU A 136 8.36 -12.43 16.58
C LEU A 136 8.23 -13.85 17.12
N PHE A 137 8.09 -14.01 18.44
CA PHE A 137 7.83 -15.32 19.03
C PHE A 137 6.48 -15.89 18.59
N ASN A 138 5.43 -15.08 18.53
CA ASN A 138 4.11 -15.51 18.07
C ASN A 138 4.11 -15.88 16.58
N VAL A 139 4.84 -15.14 15.76
CA VAL A 139 5.07 -15.46 14.34
C VAL A 139 5.74 -16.82 14.20
N ALA A 140 6.80 -17.08 14.99
CA ALA A 140 7.49 -18.37 15.00
C ALA A 140 6.57 -19.51 15.42
N GLU A 141 5.78 -19.32 16.48
CA GLU A 141 4.79 -20.30 16.97
C GLU A 141 3.73 -20.62 15.91
N TYR A 142 3.25 -19.61 15.20
CA TYR A 142 2.29 -19.81 14.13
C TYR A 142 2.87 -20.75 13.06
N TYR A 143 4.06 -20.44 12.55
CA TYR A 143 4.69 -21.24 11.49
C TYR A 143 5.08 -22.64 11.97
N ALA A 144 5.52 -22.78 13.22
CA ALA A 144 5.84 -24.09 13.82
C ALA A 144 4.59 -24.99 13.88
N ARG A 145 3.43 -24.46 14.29
CA ARG A 145 2.14 -25.19 14.30
C ARG A 145 1.67 -25.60 12.91
N GLN A 146 2.03 -24.85 11.87
CA GLN A 146 1.73 -25.18 10.48
C GLN A 146 2.78 -26.10 9.84
N SER A 147 3.75 -26.60 10.62
CA SER A 147 4.89 -27.40 10.12
C SER A 147 5.74 -26.69 9.08
N GLN A 148 5.68 -25.34 9.04
CA GLN A 148 6.49 -24.50 8.20
C GLN A 148 7.79 -24.15 8.93
N TYR A 149 8.65 -25.14 9.07
CA TYR A 149 9.81 -25.06 9.97
C TYR A 149 10.88 -24.06 9.55
N LYS A 150 11.03 -23.79 8.24
CA LYS A 150 11.98 -22.77 7.75
C LYS A 150 11.63 -21.36 8.26
N GLN A 151 10.36 -20.99 8.15
CA GLN A 151 9.83 -19.71 8.61
C GLN A 151 9.88 -19.63 10.14
N ALA A 152 9.47 -20.70 10.82
CA ALA A 152 9.51 -20.78 12.28
C ALA A 152 10.94 -20.61 12.81
N PHE A 153 11.91 -21.32 12.22
CA PHE A 153 13.31 -21.25 12.60
C PHE A 153 13.87 -19.82 12.45
N TYR A 154 13.59 -19.18 11.32
CA TYR A 154 14.01 -17.81 11.09
C TYR A 154 13.45 -16.85 12.15
N ALA A 155 12.13 -16.92 12.40
CA ALA A 155 11.47 -16.03 13.35
C ALA A 155 11.92 -16.28 14.81
N TYR A 156 12.16 -17.55 15.23
CA TYR A 156 12.77 -17.83 16.53
C TYR A 156 14.20 -17.29 16.64
N ALA A 157 15.01 -17.46 15.59
CA ALA A 157 16.37 -16.92 15.57
C ALA A 157 16.37 -15.39 15.74
N LYS A 158 15.48 -14.69 15.01
CA LYS A 158 15.34 -13.23 15.11
C LYS A 158 14.78 -12.79 16.46
N TYR A 159 13.83 -13.53 17.01
CA TYR A 159 13.37 -13.28 18.38
C TYR A 159 14.53 -13.38 19.39
N LEU A 160 15.35 -14.43 19.33
CA LEU A 160 16.46 -14.63 20.23
C LEU A 160 17.60 -13.61 20.02
N GLU A 161 17.79 -13.13 18.80
CA GLU A 161 18.74 -12.07 18.48
C GLU A 161 18.36 -10.75 19.17
N HIS A 162 17.09 -10.37 19.13
CA HIS A 162 16.60 -9.10 19.64
C HIS A 162 16.10 -9.16 21.09
N CYS A 163 15.67 -10.34 21.56
CA CYS A 163 15.14 -10.58 22.91
C CYS A 163 15.85 -11.76 23.61
N PRO A 164 17.18 -11.73 23.78
CA PRO A 164 17.95 -12.88 24.29
C PRO A 164 17.56 -13.29 25.72
N SER A 165 17.01 -12.36 26.49
CA SER A 165 16.52 -12.55 27.87
C SER A 165 15.02 -12.32 28.00
N GLY A 166 14.27 -12.28 26.90
CA GLY A 166 12.82 -12.10 26.89
C GLY A 166 12.09 -13.27 27.56
N ALA A 167 10.85 -13.03 27.98
CA ALA A 167 10.03 -14.02 28.70
C ALA A 167 9.94 -15.40 28.00
N ASN A 168 9.98 -15.40 26.66
CA ASN A 168 9.87 -16.61 25.84
C ASN A 168 11.23 -17.13 25.33
N ALA A 169 12.38 -16.55 25.77
CA ALA A 169 13.69 -16.91 25.22
C ALA A 169 14.07 -18.38 25.48
N GLY A 170 13.73 -18.92 26.64
CA GLY A 170 13.92 -20.36 26.95
C GLY A 170 13.10 -21.26 26.03
N ALA A 171 11.81 -20.96 25.88
CA ALA A 171 10.91 -21.71 25.00
C ALA A 171 11.35 -21.62 23.53
N ALA A 172 11.77 -20.43 23.06
CA ALA A 172 12.25 -20.23 21.70
C ALA A 172 13.48 -21.09 21.40
N ARG A 173 14.47 -21.14 22.32
CA ARG A 173 15.67 -21.99 22.16
C ARG A 173 15.30 -23.47 22.07
N GLU A 174 14.47 -23.95 23.00
CA GLU A 174 14.03 -25.34 23.01
C GLU A 174 13.33 -25.74 21.70
N ARG A 175 12.37 -24.91 21.25
CA ARG A 175 11.59 -25.19 20.03
C ARG A 175 12.45 -25.08 18.76
N MET A 176 13.33 -24.09 18.71
CA MET A 176 14.28 -23.95 17.62
C MET A 176 15.19 -25.18 17.49
N MET A 177 15.71 -25.73 18.61
CA MET A 177 16.49 -26.97 18.60
C MET A 177 15.68 -28.18 18.12
N LYS A 178 14.40 -28.28 18.50
CA LYS A 178 13.51 -29.37 18.04
C LYS A 178 13.27 -29.37 16.55
N ILE A 179 13.15 -28.19 15.95
CA ILE A 179 12.88 -28.08 14.50
C ILE A 179 14.14 -28.01 13.66
N ALA A 180 15.30 -27.70 14.24
CA ALA A 180 16.59 -27.59 13.52
C ALA A 180 16.92 -28.78 12.61
N PRO A 181 16.66 -30.07 12.99
CA PRO A 181 16.91 -31.20 12.11
C PRO A 181 16.11 -31.21 10.80
N TYR A 182 14.98 -30.48 10.78
CA TYR A 182 14.08 -30.38 9.61
C TYR A 182 14.34 -29.14 8.77
N VAL A 183 15.32 -28.31 9.14
CA VAL A 183 15.60 -27.04 8.48
C VAL A 183 16.91 -27.10 7.75
N THR A 184 16.85 -26.95 6.44
CA THR A 184 18.02 -26.83 5.58
C THR A 184 17.99 -25.48 4.87
N ASP A 185 19.17 -24.91 4.60
CA ASP A 185 19.35 -23.71 3.77
C ASP A 185 18.66 -22.43 4.27
N VAL A 186 18.45 -22.28 5.58
CA VAL A 186 17.94 -21.04 6.17
C VAL A 186 19.12 -20.21 6.68
N LYS A 187 19.35 -19.07 6.04
CA LYS A 187 20.34 -18.08 6.44
C LYS A 187 19.63 -16.94 7.19
N THR A 188 19.99 -16.75 8.45
CA THR A 188 19.35 -15.74 9.32
C THR A 188 20.11 -14.42 9.37
N SER A 189 21.35 -14.40 8.85
CA SER A 189 22.19 -13.20 8.76
C SER A 189 23.04 -13.23 7.49
N PHE A 190 23.36 -12.05 6.98
CA PHE A 190 24.18 -11.85 5.79
C PHE A 190 25.36 -10.94 6.10
N GLY A 191 26.47 -11.15 5.39
CA GLY A 191 27.63 -10.26 5.51
C GLY A 191 27.32 -8.84 4.99
N PRO A 192 28.07 -7.83 5.43
CA PRO A 192 27.83 -6.42 5.11
C PRO A 192 27.96 -6.09 3.62
N GLU A 193 28.64 -6.93 2.83
CA GLU A 193 28.82 -6.77 1.38
C GLU A 193 27.99 -7.77 0.55
N GLU A 194 27.15 -8.56 1.21
CA GLU A 194 26.33 -9.59 0.56
C GLU A 194 25.01 -8.99 0.06
N PHE A 195 25.14 -8.18 -1.02
CA PHE A 195 23.99 -7.44 -1.57
C PHE A 195 23.12 -8.31 -2.48
N ASN A 196 23.70 -9.22 -3.28
CA ASN A 196 22.96 -10.15 -4.11
C ASN A 196 22.68 -11.42 -3.33
N ARG A 197 21.41 -11.62 -2.96
CA ARG A 197 20.99 -12.74 -2.12
C ARG A 197 20.04 -13.67 -2.86
N MET A 198 20.25 -14.97 -2.70
CA MET A 198 19.35 -15.99 -3.22
C MET A 198 18.56 -16.62 -2.07
N TYR A 199 17.27 -16.75 -2.27
CA TYR A 199 16.36 -17.40 -1.33
C TYR A 199 15.62 -18.54 -2.05
N ARG A 200 15.63 -19.72 -1.43
CA ARG A 200 14.82 -20.82 -1.89
C ARG A 200 13.36 -20.58 -1.51
N LYS A 201 12.44 -21.16 -2.29
CA LYS A 201 11.03 -21.16 -2.00
C LYS A 201 10.76 -21.45 -0.52
N ASP A 202 9.77 -20.78 0.04
CA ASP A 202 9.33 -20.86 1.44
C ASP A 202 10.39 -20.42 2.48
N THR A 203 11.45 -19.72 2.06
CA THR A 203 12.42 -19.09 2.98
C THR A 203 11.94 -17.67 3.34
N MET A 204 11.97 -17.33 4.62
CA MET A 204 11.65 -15.99 5.10
C MET A 204 12.85 -15.05 4.88
N LEU A 205 12.59 -13.89 4.28
CA LEU A 205 13.58 -12.83 4.06
C LEU A 205 13.68 -11.93 5.28
N PHE A 206 12.53 -11.58 5.84
CA PHE A 206 12.38 -10.89 7.13
C PHE A 206 10.98 -11.16 7.70
N ALA A 207 10.85 -11.01 9.01
CA ALA A 207 9.60 -11.17 9.74
C ALA A 207 8.96 -9.82 10.07
N GLU A 208 7.62 -9.80 10.24
CA GLU A 208 6.94 -8.63 10.83
C GLU A 208 7.46 -8.34 12.23
N GLU A 209 7.51 -7.07 12.61
CA GLU A 209 8.11 -6.51 13.84
C GLU A 209 9.63 -6.68 13.95
N GLU A 210 10.30 -7.31 12.99
CA GLU A 210 11.76 -7.34 12.95
C GLU A 210 12.31 -5.93 12.64
N PRO A 211 13.34 -5.44 13.37
CA PRO A 211 14.06 -4.23 12.96
C PRO A 211 14.66 -4.40 11.58
N GLY A 212 14.60 -3.36 10.75
CA GLY A 212 15.10 -3.46 9.39
C GLY A 212 15.76 -2.19 8.90
N ASP A 213 16.98 -2.33 8.35
CA ASP A 213 17.80 -1.27 7.80
C ASP A 213 18.13 -1.45 6.31
N GLU A 214 17.44 -2.40 5.66
CA GLU A 214 17.60 -2.70 4.25
C GLU A 214 16.25 -2.66 3.52
N LEU A 215 16.29 -2.25 2.26
CA LEU A 215 15.25 -2.51 1.27
C LEU A 215 15.74 -3.55 0.26
N PHE A 216 14.82 -4.14 -0.46
CA PHE A 216 15.08 -5.21 -1.41
C PHE A 216 14.48 -4.91 -2.78
N VAL A 217 15.24 -5.22 -3.84
CA VAL A 217 14.77 -5.19 -5.23
C VAL A 217 14.77 -6.63 -5.77
N ILE A 218 13.61 -7.11 -6.20
CA ILE A 218 13.51 -8.46 -6.78
C ILE A 218 14.16 -8.43 -8.18
N GLN A 219 15.20 -9.23 -8.37
CA GLN A 219 15.86 -9.39 -9.67
C GLN A 219 15.26 -10.56 -10.45
N LYS A 220 14.89 -11.65 -9.75
CA LYS A 220 14.28 -12.84 -10.34
C LYS A 220 13.38 -13.53 -9.31
N GLY A 221 12.34 -14.22 -9.80
CA GLY A 221 11.39 -14.94 -8.96
C GLY A 221 10.33 -14.04 -8.35
N ALA A 222 9.70 -14.50 -7.27
CA ALA A 222 8.60 -13.80 -6.60
C ALA A 222 8.69 -13.92 -5.06
N VAL A 223 8.18 -12.88 -4.37
CA VAL A 223 8.13 -12.78 -2.89
C VAL A 223 6.71 -12.50 -2.48
N LYS A 224 6.16 -13.27 -1.52
CA LYS A 224 4.88 -12.97 -0.89
C LYS A 224 5.09 -12.10 0.35
N ILE A 225 4.25 -11.09 0.49
CA ILE A 225 4.15 -10.24 1.67
C ILE A 225 2.95 -10.71 2.47
N VAL A 226 3.15 -11.06 3.74
CA VAL A 226 2.12 -11.65 4.59
C VAL A 226 2.14 -11.04 5.97
N LYS A 227 1.00 -11.13 6.68
CA LYS A 227 0.86 -10.73 8.07
C LYS A 227 0.14 -11.82 8.87
N ILE A 228 0.53 -12.02 10.12
CA ILE A 228 -0.17 -12.95 11.00
C ILE A 228 -1.21 -12.17 11.81
N VAL A 229 -2.48 -12.45 11.58
CA VAL A 229 -3.61 -11.81 12.25
C VAL A 229 -4.56 -12.89 12.76
N ASP A 230 -4.93 -12.83 14.04
CA ASP A 230 -5.81 -13.80 14.68
C ASP A 230 -5.40 -15.26 14.40
N ASN A 231 -4.10 -15.53 14.50
CA ASN A 231 -3.52 -16.86 14.26
C ASN A 231 -3.78 -17.40 12.83
N LYS A 232 -3.82 -16.50 11.83
CA LYS A 232 -3.96 -16.82 10.39
C LYS A 232 -2.98 -16.01 9.58
N GLU A 233 -2.37 -16.64 8.57
CA GLU A 233 -1.59 -15.92 7.57
C GLU A 233 -2.52 -15.19 6.60
N VAL A 234 -2.38 -13.87 6.50
CA VAL A 234 -3.08 -13.03 5.55
C VAL A 234 -2.10 -12.61 4.46
N LEU A 235 -2.37 -13.01 3.23
CA LEU A 235 -1.60 -12.58 2.07
C LEU A 235 -1.96 -11.14 1.71
N LEU A 236 -0.97 -10.24 1.78
CA LEU A 236 -1.13 -8.83 1.42
C LEU A 236 -0.77 -8.58 -0.04
N ALA A 237 0.32 -9.20 -0.54
CA ALA A 237 0.77 -9.04 -1.92
C ALA A 237 1.67 -10.21 -2.37
N VAL A 238 1.73 -10.42 -3.68
CA VAL A 238 2.81 -11.19 -4.34
C VAL A 238 3.56 -10.23 -5.24
N LEU A 239 4.84 -10.04 -4.95
CA LEU A 239 5.76 -9.16 -5.64
C LEU A 239 6.61 -9.94 -6.63
N LYS A 240 6.97 -9.33 -7.76
CA LYS A 240 7.66 -9.97 -8.89
C LYS A 240 8.97 -9.24 -9.23
N ALA A 241 9.71 -9.78 -10.16
CA ALA A 241 10.94 -9.15 -10.64
C ALA A 241 10.72 -7.67 -11.03
N GLY A 242 11.58 -6.80 -10.51
CA GLY A 242 11.52 -5.36 -10.66
C GLY A 242 10.77 -4.63 -9.53
N ASP A 243 10.06 -5.33 -8.63
CA ASP A 243 9.41 -4.72 -7.48
C ASP A 243 10.42 -4.43 -6.36
N ILE A 244 10.09 -3.40 -5.54
CA ILE A 244 10.87 -2.96 -4.38
C ILE A 244 10.01 -3.15 -3.14
N PHE A 245 10.61 -3.65 -2.04
CA PHE A 245 9.93 -3.86 -0.76
C PHE A 245 10.89 -3.71 0.42
N GLY A 246 10.33 -3.65 1.64
CA GLY A 246 11.10 -3.44 2.87
C GLY A 246 11.60 -2.00 3.07
N GLU A 247 11.26 -1.09 2.15
CA GLU A 247 11.69 0.30 2.12
C GLU A 247 11.24 1.11 3.34
N MET A 248 10.04 0.81 3.88
CA MET A 248 9.45 1.57 4.98
C MET A 248 10.29 1.46 6.27
N ALA A 249 10.80 0.27 6.57
CA ALA A 249 11.67 0.07 7.73
C ALA A 249 12.99 0.82 7.58
N LEU A 250 13.62 0.75 6.40
CA LEU A 250 14.83 1.50 6.08
C LEU A 250 14.64 3.01 6.21
N LEU A 251 13.56 3.55 5.60
CA LEU A 251 13.33 4.99 5.52
C LEU A 251 12.98 5.61 6.87
N GLU A 252 12.18 4.93 7.68
CA GLU A 252 11.68 5.46 8.95
C GLU A 252 12.46 5.01 10.19
N ALA A 253 13.40 4.06 10.04
CA ALA A 253 14.08 3.38 11.15
C ALA A 253 13.05 2.76 12.13
N LYS A 254 12.00 2.13 11.60
CA LYS A 254 10.96 1.46 12.37
C LYS A 254 10.93 -0.03 12.01
N PRO A 255 10.29 -0.90 12.82
CA PRO A 255 10.15 -2.32 12.51
C PRO A 255 9.40 -2.58 11.19
N ARG A 256 9.59 -3.79 10.65
CA ARG A 256 8.87 -4.32 9.49
C ARG A 256 7.38 -4.39 9.77
N VAL A 257 6.55 -3.89 8.87
CA VAL A 257 5.07 -3.92 9.03
C VAL A 257 4.45 -5.26 8.66
N ALA A 258 5.18 -6.12 7.96
CA ALA A 258 4.74 -7.43 7.47
C ALA A 258 5.95 -8.33 7.25
N SER A 259 5.74 -9.63 7.13
CA SER A 259 6.77 -10.61 6.78
C SER A 259 6.91 -10.74 5.26
N ALA A 260 8.14 -11.01 4.79
CA ALA A 260 8.44 -11.30 3.40
C ALA A 260 8.98 -12.73 3.28
N ILE A 261 8.37 -13.53 2.40
CA ILE A 261 8.69 -14.94 2.21
C ILE A 261 8.85 -15.21 0.71
N ALA A 262 9.89 -15.92 0.32
CA ALA A 262 10.09 -16.36 -1.05
C ALA A 262 8.91 -17.22 -1.52
N TYR A 263 8.13 -16.72 -2.48
CA TYR A 263 6.97 -17.46 -3.04
C TYR A 263 7.43 -18.56 -4.00
N GLU A 264 8.54 -18.31 -4.66
CA GLU A 264 9.34 -19.24 -5.47
C GLU A 264 10.82 -18.93 -5.26
N ASP A 265 11.73 -19.75 -5.80
CA ASP A 265 13.16 -19.42 -5.74
C ASP A 265 13.39 -18.02 -6.29
N CYS A 266 13.98 -17.15 -5.52
CA CYS A 266 14.13 -15.74 -5.89
C CYS A 266 15.54 -15.22 -5.65
N GLN A 267 15.91 -14.23 -6.46
CA GLN A 267 17.14 -13.46 -6.31
C GLN A 267 16.76 -12.00 -6.03
N VAL A 268 17.33 -11.43 -4.98
CA VAL A 268 17.09 -10.04 -4.60
C VAL A 268 18.39 -9.28 -4.44
N LEU A 269 18.35 -7.99 -4.75
CA LEU A 269 19.38 -7.03 -4.39
C LEU A 269 18.96 -6.37 -3.07
N ALA A 270 19.75 -6.58 -2.02
CA ALA A 270 19.60 -5.89 -0.74
C ALA A 270 20.35 -4.55 -0.80
N VAL A 271 19.70 -3.48 -0.33
CA VAL A 271 20.23 -2.12 -0.34
C VAL A 271 20.14 -1.58 1.09
N ASN A 272 21.27 -1.46 1.76
CA ASN A 272 21.36 -0.88 3.09
C ASN A 272 21.27 0.67 3.06
N ARG A 273 21.14 1.29 4.21
CA ARG A 273 20.98 2.76 4.35
C ARG A 273 22.09 3.56 3.66
N ALA A 274 23.36 3.15 3.79
CA ALA A 274 24.48 3.85 3.18
C ALA A 274 24.45 3.78 1.64
N ASN A 275 24.15 2.59 1.10
CA ASN A 275 24.00 2.39 -0.33
C ASN A 275 22.77 3.13 -0.86
N PHE A 276 21.65 3.16 -0.13
CA PHE A 276 20.46 3.92 -0.50
C PHE A 276 20.75 5.42 -0.61
N GLN A 277 21.49 6.00 0.35
CA GLN A 277 21.90 7.41 0.29
C GLN A 277 22.75 7.71 -0.95
N ARG A 278 23.68 6.81 -1.31
CA ARG A 278 24.46 6.94 -2.55
C ARG A 278 23.57 6.83 -3.80
N MET A 279 22.62 5.89 -3.81
CA MET A 279 21.67 5.74 -4.91
C MET A 279 20.86 7.00 -5.17
N ILE A 280 20.37 7.66 -4.13
CA ILE A 280 19.60 8.91 -4.27
C ILE A 280 20.41 9.96 -5.01
N ALA A 281 21.70 10.09 -4.70
CA ALA A 281 22.58 11.07 -5.32
C ALA A 281 22.96 10.71 -6.77
N THR A 282 23.00 9.43 -7.13
CA THR A 282 23.59 8.96 -8.40
C THR A 282 22.61 8.29 -9.36
N GLN A 283 21.43 7.84 -8.87
CA GLN A 283 20.49 7.04 -9.64
C GLN A 283 19.06 7.60 -9.59
N SER A 284 18.88 8.80 -10.10
CA SER A 284 17.60 9.53 -10.07
C SER A 284 16.43 8.73 -10.68
N GLN A 285 16.67 7.92 -11.71
CA GLN A 285 15.64 7.09 -12.34
C GLN A 285 15.12 6.00 -11.39
N LEU A 286 16.01 5.37 -10.60
CA LEU A 286 15.61 4.35 -9.63
C LEU A 286 14.81 4.98 -8.48
N ILE A 287 15.19 6.17 -8.06
CA ILE A 287 14.47 6.95 -7.06
C ILE A 287 13.08 7.38 -7.57
N ALA A 288 12.98 7.81 -8.84
CA ALA A 288 11.70 8.11 -9.46
C ALA A 288 10.80 6.86 -9.52
N LYS A 289 11.37 5.69 -9.85
CA LYS A 289 10.64 4.41 -9.83
C LYS A 289 10.14 4.06 -8.42
N LEU A 290 10.98 4.22 -7.39
CA LEU A 290 10.58 4.00 -6.00
C LEU A 290 9.43 4.94 -5.61
N THR A 291 9.53 6.22 -5.96
CA THR A 291 8.45 7.20 -5.70
C THR A 291 7.15 6.80 -6.39
N THR A 292 7.22 6.33 -7.64
CA THR A 292 6.05 5.83 -8.37
C THR A 292 5.41 4.63 -7.66
N LEU A 293 6.21 3.65 -7.24
CA LEU A 293 5.71 2.47 -6.51
C LEU A 293 5.04 2.85 -5.18
N LEU A 294 5.65 3.77 -4.41
CA LEU A 294 5.04 4.27 -3.17
C LEU A 294 3.74 5.03 -3.45
N ALA A 295 3.71 5.85 -4.51
CA ALA A 295 2.52 6.57 -4.93
C ALA A 295 1.37 5.63 -5.33
N ASP A 296 1.66 4.61 -6.13
CA ASP A 296 0.69 3.56 -6.51
C ASP A 296 0.12 2.86 -5.27
N ARG A 297 0.98 2.50 -4.30
CA ARG A 297 0.54 1.84 -3.06
C ARG A 297 -0.31 2.77 -2.19
N ILE A 298 0.08 4.04 -2.02
CA ILE A 298 -0.70 5.04 -1.27
C ILE A 298 -2.08 5.21 -1.91
N TRP A 299 -2.12 5.38 -3.25
CA TRP A 299 -3.36 5.54 -3.98
C TRP A 299 -4.30 4.34 -3.77
N PHE A 300 -3.74 3.15 -3.90
CA PHE A 300 -4.49 1.90 -3.77
C PHE A 300 -5.05 1.69 -2.36
N ILE A 301 -4.23 1.87 -1.32
CA ILE A 301 -4.66 1.72 0.07
C ILE A 301 -5.70 2.78 0.45
N TYR A 302 -5.52 4.01 -0.03
CA TYR A 302 -6.53 5.06 0.16
C TYR A 302 -7.89 4.65 -0.42
N LYS A 303 -7.91 4.09 -1.65
CA LYS A 303 -9.14 3.58 -2.27
C LYS A 303 -9.74 2.40 -1.49
N GLN A 304 -8.91 1.49 -1.00
CA GLN A 304 -9.38 0.38 -0.15
C GLN A 304 -9.99 0.90 1.17
N LEU A 305 -9.36 1.88 1.80
CA LEU A 305 -9.92 2.51 2.99
C LEU A 305 -11.27 3.18 2.70
N ALA A 306 -11.39 3.92 1.61
CA ALA A 306 -12.66 4.50 1.18
C ALA A 306 -13.74 3.43 0.95
N ASN A 307 -13.36 2.29 0.38
CA ASN A 307 -14.23 1.12 0.21
C ASN A 307 -14.81 0.63 1.53
N THR A 308 -14.05 0.68 2.64
CA THR A 308 -14.54 0.22 3.96
C THR A 308 -15.72 1.03 4.48
N LEU A 309 -15.98 2.22 3.98
CA LEU A 309 -17.10 3.08 4.37
C LEU A 309 -18.38 2.79 3.59
N ILE A 310 -18.32 2.00 2.54
CA ILE A 310 -19.50 1.55 1.81
C ILE A 310 -20.26 0.55 2.68
N THR A 311 -21.51 0.84 3.01
CA THR A 311 -22.31 0.02 3.92
C THR A 311 -22.91 -1.22 3.27
N ASP A 312 -23.27 -1.13 1.97
CA ASP A 312 -23.83 -2.26 1.21
C ASP A 312 -22.73 -3.26 0.83
N PRO A 313 -22.81 -4.54 1.27
CA PRO A 313 -21.82 -5.55 0.92
C PRO A 313 -21.62 -5.75 -0.60
N ALA A 314 -22.68 -5.71 -1.40
CA ALA A 314 -22.57 -5.84 -2.85
C ALA A 314 -21.88 -4.61 -3.47
N GLY A 315 -22.22 -3.42 -2.99
CA GLY A 315 -21.54 -2.16 -3.35
C GLY A 315 -20.04 -2.22 -3.05
N ARG A 316 -19.64 -2.71 -1.86
CA ARG A 316 -18.24 -2.95 -1.51
C ARG A 316 -17.53 -3.88 -2.48
N LEU A 317 -18.18 -4.99 -2.85
CA LEU A 317 -17.60 -5.96 -3.77
C LEU A 317 -17.43 -5.37 -5.18
N TYR A 318 -18.41 -4.66 -5.70
CA TYR A 318 -18.30 -3.99 -7.00
C TYR A 318 -17.18 -2.94 -6.98
N ASP A 319 -17.11 -2.14 -5.92
CA ASP A 319 -16.11 -1.08 -5.78
C ASP A 319 -14.69 -1.63 -5.70
N ILE A 320 -14.44 -2.68 -4.91
CA ILE A 320 -13.10 -3.31 -4.83
C ILE A 320 -12.71 -3.97 -6.15
N LEU A 321 -13.65 -4.59 -6.88
CA LEU A 321 -13.38 -5.14 -8.21
C LEU A 321 -13.01 -4.01 -9.18
N CYS A 322 -13.69 -2.88 -9.13
CA CYS A 322 -13.36 -1.69 -9.92
C CYS A 322 -11.96 -1.16 -9.59
N ILE A 323 -11.60 -1.05 -8.30
CA ILE A 323 -10.26 -0.66 -7.85
C ILE A 323 -9.19 -1.64 -8.38
N GLN A 324 -9.47 -2.95 -8.39
CA GLN A 324 -8.55 -3.95 -8.93
C GLN A 324 -8.39 -3.85 -10.45
N LEU A 325 -9.46 -3.52 -11.19
CA LEU A 325 -9.38 -3.24 -12.63
C LEU A 325 -8.49 -2.02 -12.89
N GLU A 326 -8.67 -0.95 -12.13
CA GLU A 326 -7.85 0.26 -12.23
C GLU A 326 -6.36 -0.02 -11.90
N LYS A 327 -6.10 -0.81 -10.86
CA LYS A 327 -4.74 -1.27 -10.51
C LYS A 327 -4.07 -2.03 -11.65
N ASN A 328 -4.83 -2.88 -12.35
CA ASN A 328 -4.36 -3.65 -13.50
C ASN A 328 -4.40 -2.86 -14.82
N ARG A 329 -4.73 -1.55 -14.76
CA ARG A 329 -4.83 -0.65 -15.92
C ARG A 329 -5.78 -1.16 -17.01
N ILE A 330 -6.85 -1.84 -16.61
CA ILE A 330 -7.89 -2.32 -17.51
C ILE A 330 -8.81 -1.15 -17.86
N PRO A 331 -9.02 -0.83 -19.15
CA PRO A 331 -9.90 0.25 -19.57
C PRO A 331 -11.34 0.05 -19.08
N PHE A 332 -11.94 1.07 -18.49
CA PHE A 332 -13.29 1.01 -17.92
C PHE A 332 -14.41 0.85 -18.95
N ASN A 333 -14.15 1.17 -20.20
CA ASN A 333 -15.08 0.96 -21.32
C ASN A 333 -14.90 -0.41 -22.01
N SER A 334 -14.05 -1.28 -21.46
CA SER A 334 -13.78 -2.60 -22.04
C SER A 334 -14.99 -3.50 -21.94
N THR A 335 -15.39 -4.09 -23.07
CA THR A 335 -16.39 -5.18 -23.14
C THR A 335 -15.75 -6.56 -22.99
N ALA A 336 -14.43 -6.64 -22.91
CA ALA A 336 -13.70 -7.88 -22.72
C ALA A 336 -13.97 -8.48 -21.33
N SER A 337 -13.75 -9.78 -21.21
CA SER A 337 -13.74 -10.46 -19.92
C SER A 337 -12.41 -10.22 -19.19
N PHE A 338 -12.44 -10.35 -17.86
CA PHE A 338 -11.24 -10.28 -17.03
C PHE A 338 -11.32 -11.29 -15.88
N THR A 339 -10.24 -12.03 -15.65
CA THR A 339 -10.12 -12.94 -14.51
C THR A 339 -9.15 -12.34 -13.50
N PHE A 340 -9.65 -12.11 -12.30
CA PHE A 340 -8.83 -11.60 -11.19
C PHE A 340 -7.93 -12.70 -10.64
N ASP A 341 -6.77 -12.33 -10.11
CA ASP A 341 -5.81 -13.28 -9.52
C ASP A 341 -6.14 -13.71 -8.08
N PHE A 342 -7.41 -13.57 -7.68
CA PHE A 342 -7.90 -13.92 -6.35
C PHE A 342 -9.29 -14.55 -6.42
N GLY A 343 -9.62 -15.29 -5.35
CA GLY A 343 -10.92 -15.93 -5.17
C GLY A 343 -11.79 -15.25 -4.10
N PRO A 344 -12.92 -15.90 -3.73
CA PRO A 344 -13.86 -15.37 -2.74
C PRO A 344 -13.24 -15.12 -1.35
N LYS A 345 -12.26 -15.92 -0.94
CA LYS A 345 -11.61 -15.80 0.37
C LYS A 345 -10.73 -14.55 0.44
N GLU A 346 -9.90 -14.36 -0.56
CA GLU A 346 -9.02 -13.18 -0.66
C GLU A 346 -9.86 -11.90 -0.83
N LEU A 347 -10.95 -11.98 -1.59
CA LEU A 347 -11.90 -10.87 -1.76
C LEU A 347 -12.53 -10.47 -0.42
N ALA A 348 -12.91 -11.45 0.44
CA ALA A 348 -13.43 -11.17 1.78
C ALA A 348 -12.40 -10.42 2.65
N ASN A 349 -11.14 -10.84 2.61
CA ASN A 349 -10.06 -10.17 3.33
C ASN A 349 -9.85 -8.74 2.83
N MET A 350 -9.91 -8.50 1.50
CA MET A 350 -9.73 -7.17 0.91
C MET A 350 -10.80 -6.17 1.37
N VAL A 351 -12.06 -6.62 1.51
CA VAL A 351 -13.17 -5.75 1.91
C VAL A 351 -13.41 -5.72 3.43
N GLY A 352 -12.75 -6.58 4.20
CA GLY A 352 -12.92 -6.66 5.66
C GLY A 352 -14.33 -7.05 6.10
N LEU A 353 -15.04 -7.86 5.30
CA LEU A 353 -16.37 -8.38 5.63
C LEU A 353 -16.30 -9.86 6.04
N PRO A 354 -17.22 -10.31 6.91
CA PRO A 354 -17.38 -11.72 7.21
C PRO A 354 -17.61 -12.55 5.94
N GLN A 355 -16.99 -13.73 5.85
CA GLN A 355 -17.08 -14.61 4.68
C GLN A 355 -18.54 -14.94 4.30
N ALA A 356 -19.43 -15.06 5.28
CA ALA A 356 -20.85 -15.34 5.04
C ALA A 356 -21.54 -14.20 4.27
N GLU A 357 -21.24 -12.94 4.63
CA GLU A 357 -21.79 -11.76 3.94
C GLU A 357 -21.25 -11.66 2.50
N VAL A 358 -19.93 -11.87 2.34
CA VAL A 358 -19.30 -11.90 1.01
C VAL A 358 -19.90 -12.99 0.14
N ASN A 359 -20.07 -14.20 0.67
CA ASN A 359 -20.67 -15.31 -0.08
C ASN A 359 -22.12 -15.01 -0.48
N SER A 360 -22.90 -14.37 0.39
CA SER A 360 -24.28 -13.95 0.09
C SER A 360 -24.32 -12.91 -1.04
N ALA A 361 -23.46 -11.90 -0.95
CA ALA A 361 -23.36 -10.87 -1.99
C ALA A 361 -22.86 -11.43 -3.34
N LEU A 362 -21.84 -12.29 -3.32
CA LEU A 362 -21.33 -12.97 -4.51
C LEU A 362 -22.40 -13.82 -5.21
N ARG A 363 -23.22 -14.57 -4.46
CA ARG A 363 -24.34 -15.34 -5.03
C ARG A 363 -25.28 -14.45 -5.83
N LYS A 364 -25.68 -13.30 -5.27
CA LYS A 364 -26.53 -12.32 -5.96
C LYS A 364 -25.87 -11.76 -7.22
N MET A 365 -24.55 -11.52 -7.19
CA MET A 365 -23.78 -11.04 -8.35
C MET A 365 -23.70 -12.12 -9.45
N ILE A 366 -23.53 -13.39 -9.07
CA ILE A 366 -23.51 -14.54 -9.98
C ILE A 366 -24.88 -14.78 -10.60
N GLU A 367 -25.95 -14.77 -9.80
CA GLU A 367 -27.34 -14.89 -10.29
C GLU A 367 -27.69 -13.81 -11.33
N LYS A 368 -27.20 -12.58 -11.10
CA LYS A 368 -27.34 -11.48 -12.07
C LYS A 368 -26.37 -11.57 -13.24
N LYS A 369 -25.58 -12.66 -13.37
CA LYS A 369 -24.58 -12.90 -14.42
C LYS A 369 -23.52 -11.80 -14.54
N LYS A 370 -23.24 -11.09 -13.45
CA LYS A 370 -22.24 -10.01 -13.44
C LYS A 370 -20.82 -10.52 -13.23
N ILE A 371 -20.69 -11.62 -12.48
CA ILE A 371 -19.43 -12.32 -12.21
C ILE A 371 -19.67 -13.84 -12.27
N GLN A 372 -18.56 -14.57 -12.36
CA GLN A 372 -18.49 -16.03 -12.26
C GLN A 372 -17.32 -16.43 -11.37
N ILE A 373 -17.34 -17.66 -10.84
CA ILE A 373 -16.16 -18.23 -10.18
C ILE A 373 -15.62 -19.33 -11.10
N VAL A 374 -14.41 -19.12 -11.60
CA VAL A 374 -13.72 -20.04 -12.52
C VAL A 374 -12.40 -20.44 -11.90
N ASN A 375 -12.17 -21.73 -11.69
CA ASN A 375 -10.95 -22.25 -11.04
C ASN A 375 -10.62 -21.55 -9.70
N ASN A 376 -11.63 -21.35 -8.87
CA ASN A 376 -11.55 -20.62 -7.59
C ASN A 376 -11.13 -19.16 -7.72
N LYS A 377 -11.21 -18.55 -8.90
CA LYS A 377 -10.94 -17.12 -9.16
C LYS A 377 -12.20 -16.39 -9.53
N VAL A 378 -12.28 -15.11 -9.17
CA VAL A 378 -13.37 -14.22 -9.61
C VAL A 378 -13.13 -13.87 -11.07
N HIS A 379 -14.17 -14.06 -11.89
CA HIS A 379 -14.16 -13.75 -13.31
C HIS A 379 -15.29 -12.77 -13.64
N ALA A 380 -14.97 -11.67 -14.28
CA ALA A 380 -15.92 -10.72 -14.85
C ALA A 380 -16.12 -11.04 -16.34
N PRO A 381 -17.30 -11.53 -16.78
CA PRO A 381 -17.55 -11.79 -18.20
C PRO A 381 -17.47 -10.54 -19.06
N MET A 382 -17.80 -9.38 -18.49
CA MET A 382 -17.73 -8.07 -19.15
C MET A 382 -17.30 -7.02 -18.12
N VAL A 383 -16.13 -6.43 -18.31
CA VAL A 383 -15.57 -5.41 -17.40
C VAL A 383 -16.52 -4.21 -17.24
N ILE A 384 -17.07 -3.70 -18.33
CA ILE A 384 -17.98 -2.54 -18.32
C ILE A 384 -19.18 -2.72 -17.39
N GLU A 385 -19.65 -3.95 -17.18
CA GLU A 385 -20.78 -4.21 -16.29
C GLU A 385 -20.42 -4.02 -14.80
N ILE A 386 -19.19 -4.35 -14.42
CA ILE A 386 -18.66 -4.05 -13.07
C ILE A 386 -18.65 -2.54 -12.85
N ILE A 387 -18.14 -1.79 -13.83
CA ILE A 387 -18.04 -0.33 -13.75
C ILE A 387 -19.44 0.31 -13.63
N LYS A 388 -20.40 -0.07 -14.48
CA LYS A 388 -21.77 0.44 -14.40
C LYS A 388 -22.44 0.18 -13.06
N GLN A 389 -22.23 -1.02 -12.49
CA GLN A 389 -22.77 -1.35 -11.17
C GLN A 389 -22.12 -0.50 -10.07
N THR A 390 -20.80 -0.32 -10.11
CA THR A 390 -20.08 0.53 -9.16
C THR A 390 -20.58 1.98 -9.21
N GLU A 391 -20.74 2.55 -10.40
CA GLU A 391 -21.29 3.90 -10.57
C GLU A 391 -22.73 4.05 -10.05
N SER A 392 -23.56 3.06 -10.33
CA SER A 392 -24.95 3.01 -9.84
C SER A 392 -25.00 2.99 -8.32
N GLN A 393 -24.19 2.15 -7.68
CA GLN A 393 -24.10 2.04 -6.22
C GLN A 393 -23.59 3.34 -5.58
N ARG A 394 -22.55 3.95 -6.12
CA ARG A 394 -22.04 5.24 -5.65
C ARG A 394 -23.09 6.36 -5.74
N LYS A 395 -23.88 6.40 -6.82
CA LYS A 395 -24.99 7.35 -6.96
C LYS A 395 -26.08 7.13 -5.89
N MET A 396 -26.44 5.87 -5.65
CA MET A 396 -27.44 5.52 -4.62
C MET A 396 -26.95 5.93 -3.22
N GLN A 397 -25.69 5.64 -2.89
CA GLN A 397 -25.12 6.02 -1.59
C GLN A 397 -25.15 7.54 -1.38
N LYS A 398 -24.74 8.35 -2.37
CA LYS A 398 -24.82 9.82 -2.30
C LYS A 398 -26.25 10.34 -2.07
N ILE A 399 -27.24 9.71 -2.72
CA ILE A 399 -28.64 10.07 -2.52
C ILE A 399 -29.11 9.73 -1.09
N GLU A 400 -28.70 8.59 -0.55
CA GLU A 400 -29.04 8.19 0.81
C GLU A 400 -28.37 9.09 1.86
N GLU A 401 -27.11 9.45 1.67
CA GLU A 401 -26.38 10.38 2.53
C GLU A 401 -27.05 11.76 2.55
N ALA A 402 -27.36 12.31 1.38
CA ALA A 402 -28.07 13.59 1.27
C ALA A 402 -29.46 13.56 1.95
N ARG A 403 -30.17 12.43 1.84
CA ARG A 403 -31.46 12.24 2.53
C ARG A 403 -31.31 12.18 4.05
N LYS A 404 -30.24 11.54 4.55
CA LYS A 404 -29.95 11.49 5.99
C LYS A 404 -29.60 12.88 6.55
N GLU A 405 -28.75 13.62 5.84
CA GLU A 405 -28.39 15.00 6.19
C GLU A 405 -29.62 15.93 6.23
N TYR A 406 -30.47 15.85 5.20
CA TYR A 406 -31.71 16.62 5.16
C TYR A 406 -32.63 16.29 6.34
N ARG A 407 -32.82 15.01 6.69
CA ARG A 407 -33.61 14.58 7.84
C ARG A 407 -33.00 15.06 9.15
N ALA A 408 -31.68 14.99 9.31
CA ALA A 408 -31.00 15.46 10.51
C ALA A 408 -31.20 17.00 10.71
N GLN A 409 -31.08 17.77 9.64
CA GLN A 409 -31.33 19.23 9.68
C GLN A 409 -32.79 19.58 9.99
N THR A 410 -33.74 18.79 9.51
CA THR A 410 -35.16 18.99 9.76
C THR A 410 -35.52 18.67 11.21
N ILE A 411 -34.84 17.74 11.88
CA ILE A 411 -35.04 17.38 13.29
C ILE A 411 -34.42 18.42 14.24
N ILE A 412 -33.31 19.06 13.85
CA ILE A 412 -32.63 20.08 14.66
C ILE A 412 -33.31 21.47 14.53
N GLY A 413 -34.08 21.65 13.47
CA GLY A 413 -34.81 22.90 13.20
C GLY A 413 -36.27 22.93 13.79
N LEU A 414 -36.63 21.91 14.55
CA LEU A 414 -37.82 21.82 15.42
C LEU A 414 -37.39 21.89 16.89
#